data_7b7ffccaf5a2e07c27a19847ba5828b6
#
_entry.id   7b7ffccaf5a2e07c27a19847ba5828b6
#
_cell.length_a   1.000
_cell.length_b   1.000
_cell.length_c   1.000
_cell.angle_alpha   90.00
_cell.angle_beta   90.00
_cell.angle_gamma   90.00
#
_symmetry.space_group_name_H-M   'P 1'
#
loop_
_entity.id
_entity.type
_entity.pdbx_description
1 polymer ?
#
loop_
_entity_poly.entity_id
_entity_poly.type
_entity_poly.pdbx_seq_one_letter_code
_entity_poly.pdbx_strand_id
1 'polypeptide(L)'
;MRGQFPRTAEQLQTLPGIGRSTAAAIASFCFGERVAILDGNVKRVLTRVLAFSADLAQSANERELWSRATDLLPEQNLPETMPRYTQGLMDLGATICTGRQPQCLLCPVQALCRGLATGEPGKYPVKTRKLKRSAQALSLLWAQRPDGSVWLEKRSSPGIWGASIACPSLKVTMN
;
A
#
# COMPACT_ATOMS: atom_id res chain seq x y z
N MET A 1 23.02 12.16 4.00
CA MET A 1 22.09 13.30 4.17
C MET A 1 22.53 14.05 5.43
N ARG A 2 22.74 15.36 5.35
CA ARG A 2 23.33 16.18 6.45
C ARG A 2 22.31 16.48 7.57
N GLY A 3 21.60 15.47 8.11
CA GLY A 3 20.61 15.65 9.19
C GLY A 3 19.29 16.34 8.75
N GLN A 4 19.08 16.60 7.45
CA GLN A 4 17.84 17.16 6.95
C GLN A 4 16.92 16.06 6.42
N PHE A 5 15.65 16.11 6.80
CA PHE A 5 14.64 15.17 6.34
C PHE A 5 14.27 15.49 4.87
N PRO A 6 14.21 14.48 3.97
CA PRO A 6 13.82 14.67 2.57
C PRO A 6 12.39 15.19 2.45
N ARG A 7 12.13 16.09 1.52
CA ARG A 7 10.83 16.78 1.39
C ARG A 7 10.07 16.42 0.13
N THR A 8 10.70 15.74 -0.83
CA THR A 8 10.05 15.33 -2.08
C THR A 8 9.89 13.81 -2.14
N ALA A 9 8.88 13.34 -2.87
CA ALA A 9 8.63 11.93 -3.08
C ALA A 9 9.85 11.23 -3.72
N GLU A 10 10.54 11.90 -4.63
CA GLU A 10 11.76 11.39 -5.27
C GLU A 10 12.88 11.16 -4.25
N GLN A 11 13.14 12.14 -3.40
CA GLN A 11 14.16 12.02 -2.35
C GLN A 11 13.78 10.98 -1.29
N LEU A 12 12.51 10.92 -0.89
CA LEU A 12 12.01 9.96 0.09
C LEU A 12 12.17 8.52 -0.40
N GLN A 13 12.01 8.26 -1.69
CA GLN A 13 12.22 6.92 -2.28
C GLN A 13 13.65 6.42 -2.18
N THR A 14 14.63 7.29 -1.96
CA THR A 14 16.02 6.87 -1.76
C THR A 14 16.29 6.24 -0.39
N LEU A 15 15.34 6.39 0.54
CA LEU A 15 15.46 5.83 1.89
C LEU A 15 15.12 4.33 1.89
N PRO A 16 15.89 3.51 2.63
CA PRO A 16 15.61 2.09 2.75
C PRO A 16 14.20 1.82 3.28
N GLY A 17 13.46 0.94 2.60
CA GLY A 17 12.09 0.57 2.99
C GLY A 17 10.98 1.54 2.57
N ILE A 18 11.32 2.69 1.98
CA ILE A 18 10.33 3.65 1.48
C ILE A 18 10.10 3.42 -0.02
N GLY A 19 8.97 2.79 -0.34
CA GLY A 19 8.54 2.59 -1.73
C GLY A 19 7.83 3.83 -2.31
N ARG A 20 7.63 3.83 -3.64
CA ARG A 20 7.02 4.94 -4.39
C ARG A 20 5.72 5.46 -3.76
N SER A 21 4.79 4.57 -3.42
CA SER A 21 3.49 4.98 -2.86
C SER A 21 3.62 5.57 -1.45
N THR A 22 4.50 5.00 -0.61
CA THR A 22 4.77 5.52 0.73
C THR A 22 5.46 6.89 0.68
N ALA A 23 6.46 7.04 -0.19
CA ALA A 23 7.14 8.33 -0.40
C ALA A 23 6.16 9.40 -0.86
N ALA A 24 5.30 9.08 -1.82
CA ALA A 24 4.27 9.99 -2.32
C ALA A 24 3.25 10.37 -1.24
N ALA A 25 2.83 9.43 -0.39
CA ALA A 25 1.93 9.72 0.72
C ALA A 25 2.57 10.71 1.71
N ILE A 26 3.83 10.46 2.12
CA ILE A 26 4.55 11.37 3.02
C ILE A 26 4.68 12.77 2.39
N ALA A 27 5.09 12.84 1.12
CA ALA A 27 5.26 14.10 0.41
C ALA A 27 3.95 14.88 0.25
N SER A 28 2.85 14.19 -0.05
CA SER A 28 1.52 14.79 -0.11
C SER A 28 1.05 15.31 1.25
N PHE A 29 1.12 14.49 2.31
CA PHE A 29 0.63 14.87 3.63
C PHE A 29 1.44 15.96 4.30
N CYS A 30 2.77 15.85 4.25
CA CYS A 30 3.65 16.74 5.01
C CYS A 30 4.04 18.01 4.25
N PHE A 31 4.03 17.95 2.91
CA PHE A 31 4.58 19.02 2.09
C PHE A 31 3.62 19.51 0.99
N GLY A 32 2.44 18.92 0.85
CA GLY A 32 1.48 19.28 -0.18
C GLY A 32 1.99 19.02 -1.61
N GLU A 33 2.96 18.11 -1.78
CA GLU A 33 3.48 17.80 -3.10
C GLU A 33 2.40 17.18 -3.97
N ARG A 34 2.29 17.67 -5.22
CA ARG A 34 1.36 17.15 -6.22
C ARG A 34 1.87 15.82 -6.79
N VAL A 35 1.65 14.75 -6.06
CA VAL A 35 2.11 13.42 -6.40
C VAL A 35 1.04 12.37 -6.10
N ALA A 36 0.84 11.44 -7.03
CA ALA A 36 -0.15 10.37 -6.88
C ALA A 36 0.34 9.32 -5.88
N ILE A 37 -0.61 8.69 -5.18
CA ILE A 37 -0.39 7.45 -4.44
C ILE A 37 -1.10 6.30 -5.16
N LEU A 38 -0.58 5.08 -5.02
CA LEU A 38 -1.18 3.92 -5.64
C LEU A 38 -0.93 2.66 -4.77
N ASP A 39 -1.41 2.69 -3.54
CA ASP A 39 -1.42 1.53 -2.66
C ASP A 39 -2.53 0.53 -3.07
N GLY A 40 -2.67 -0.56 -2.34
CA GLY A 40 -3.68 -1.59 -2.65
C GLY A 40 -5.12 -1.08 -2.59
N ASN A 41 -5.43 -0.16 -1.68
CA ASN A 41 -6.75 0.43 -1.54
C ASN A 41 -7.04 1.43 -2.67
N VAL A 42 -6.11 2.33 -2.92
CA VAL A 42 -6.22 3.34 -3.98
C VAL A 42 -6.25 2.71 -5.37
N LYS A 43 -5.41 1.69 -5.63
CA LYS A 43 -5.50 0.89 -6.87
C LYS A 43 -6.91 0.36 -7.11
N ARG A 44 -7.55 -0.20 -6.09
CA ARG A 44 -8.91 -0.70 -6.17
C ARG A 44 -9.93 0.40 -6.45
N VAL A 45 -9.84 1.52 -5.74
CA VAL A 45 -10.73 2.68 -5.96
C VAL A 45 -10.58 3.18 -7.40
N LEU A 46 -9.38 3.51 -7.81
CA LEU A 46 -9.13 4.10 -9.13
C LEU A 46 -9.49 3.17 -10.28
N THR A 47 -9.16 1.87 -10.17
CA THR A 47 -9.55 0.91 -11.20
C THR A 47 -11.06 0.77 -11.35
N ARG A 48 -11.81 0.88 -10.25
CA ARG A 48 -13.28 0.89 -10.28
C ARG A 48 -13.83 2.19 -10.84
N VAL A 49 -13.37 3.33 -10.35
CA VAL A 49 -13.84 4.64 -10.82
C VAL A 49 -13.59 4.81 -12.31
N LEU A 50 -12.43 4.39 -12.80
CA LEU A 50 -12.04 4.49 -14.20
C LEU A 50 -12.54 3.34 -15.08
N ALA A 51 -13.11 2.28 -14.53
CA ALA A 51 -13.36 1.00 -15.19
C ALA A 51 -12.08 0.46 -15.88
N PHE A 52 -10.94 0.55 -15.21
CA PHE A 52 -9.65 0.16 -15.75
C PHE A 52 -9.52 -1.35 -15.82
N SER A 53 -9.68 -1.92 -17.02
CA SER A 53 -9.77 -3.36 -17.26
C SER A 53 -8.44 -4.05 -17.57
N ALA A 54 -7.35 -3.29 -17.71
CA ALA A 54 -6.04 -3.87 -17.99
C ALA A 54 -5.48 -4.62 -16.77
N ASP A 55 -4.83 -5.76 -17.02
CA ASP A 55 -4.27 -6.62 -15.97
C ASP A 55 -3.08 -5.95 -15.26
N LEU A 56 -3.25 -5.65 -13.98
CA LEU A 56 -2.22 -5.04 -13.14
C LEU A 56 -1.07 -6.01 -12.76
N ALA A 57 -1.09 -7.26 -13.21
CA ALA A 57 0.07 -8.14 -13.13
C ALA A 57 1.17 -7.73 -14.13
N GLN A 58 0.83 -6.95 -15.15
CA GLN A 58 1.75 -6.40 -16.14
C GLN A 58 2.21 -5.01 -15.71
N SER A 59 3.53 -4.80 -15.66
CA SER A 59 4.13 -3.54 -15.21
C SER A 59 3.79 -2.34 -16.11
N ALA A 60 3.54 -2.58 -17.40
CA ALA A 60 3.10 -1.53 -18.31
C ALA A 60 1.74 -0.95 -17.93
N ASN A 61 0.77 -1.82 -17.60
CA ASN A 61 -0.57 -1.43 -17.19
C ASN A 61 -0.56 -0.73 -15.80
N GLU A 62 0.34 -1.17 -14.91
CA GLU A 62 0.52 -0.46 -13.63
C GLU A 62 1.08 0.95 -13.84
N ARG A 63 2.04 1.13 -14.77
CA ARG A 63 2.53 2.47 -15.15
C ARG A 63 1.44 3.35 -15.75
N GLU A 64 0.58 2.78 -16.61
CA GLU A 64 -0.58 3.52 -17.14
C GLU A 64 -1.52 3.97 -16.03
N LEU A 65 -1.83 3.08 -15.07
CA LEU A 65 -2.67 3.46 -13.93
C LEU A 65 -2.03 4.57 -13.08
N TRP A 66 -0.70 4.58 -12.92
CA TRP A 66 0.02 5.68 -12.29
C TRP A 66 -0.15 7.01 -13.05
N SER A 67 -0.07 6.99 -14.37
CA SER A 67 -0.32 8.18 -15.19
C SER A 67 -1.72 8.71 -14.98
N ARG A 68 -2.72 7.83 -15.09
CA ARG A 68 -4.12 8.20 -14.86
C ARG A 68 -4.39 8.70 -13.45
N ALA A 69 -3.72 8.14 -12.45
CA ALA A 69 -3.81 8.62 -11.08
C ALA A 69 -3.24 10.05 -10.95
N THR A 70 -2.17 10.36 -11.70
CA THR A 70 -1.56 11.69 -11.72
C THR A 70 -2.46 12.72 -12.40
N ASP A 71 -3.17 12.33 -13.46
CA ASP A 71 -4.11 13.21 -14.19
C ASP A 71 -5.31 13.62 -13.33
N LEU A 72 -5.64 12.86 -12.30
CA LEU A 72 -6.75 13.12 -11.38
C LEU A 72 -6.36 13.98 -10.17
N LEU A 73 -5.10 14.36 -10.04
CA LEU A 73 -4.65 15.14 -8.88
C LEU A 73 -5.17 16.58 -8.92
N PRO A 74 -5.49 17.16 -7.76
CA PRO A 74 -5.79 18.59 -7.64
C PRO A 74 -4.71 19.45 -8.26
N GLU A 75 -5.12 20.61 -8.81
CA GLU A 75 -4.20 21.56 -9.46
C GLU A 75 -4.03 22.86 -8.67
N GLN A 76 -4.96 23.15 -7.76
CA GLN A 76 -4.99 24.42 -7.03
C GLN A 76 -4.89 24.19 -5.52
N ASN A 77 -4.33 25.17 -4.81
CA ASN A 77 -4.17 25.17 -3.36
C ASN A 77 -3.56 23.86 -2.82
N LEU A 78 -2.48 23.40 -3.44
CA LEU A 78 -1.89 22.08 -3.20
C LEU A 78 -1.56 21.79 -1.72
N PRO A 79 -1.07 22.74 -0.91
CA PRO A 79 -0.79 22.47 0.50
C PRO A 79 -2.02 22.01 1.30
N GLU A 80 -3.21 22.39 0.89
CA GLU A 80 -4.46 22.02 1.55
C GLU A 80 -5.18 20.87 0.83
N THR A 81 -5.24 20.93 -0.50
CA THR A 81 -6.03 19.98 -1.30
C THR A 81 -5.36 18.62 -1.44
N MET A 82 -4.04 18.57 -1.54
CA MET A 82 -3.33 17.30 -1.70
C MET A 82 -3.44 16.36 -0.48
N PRO A 83 -3.24 16.84 0.77
CA PRO A 83 -3.47 15.99 1.94
C PRO A 83 -4.91 15.46 2.01
N ARG A 84 -5.90 16.32 1.78
CA ARG A 84 -7.33 15.93 1.80
C ARG A 84 -7.68 14.92 0.72
N TYR A 85 -7.20 15.13 -0.51
CA TYR A 85 -7.40 14.20 -1.62
C TYR A 85 -6.79 12.84 -1.35
N THR A 86 -5.54 12.83 -0.89
CA THR A 86 -4.81 11.60 -0.57
C THR A 86 -5.49 10.82 0.55
N GLN A 87 -5.88 11.50 1.63
CA GLN A 87 -6.61 10.88 2.74
C GLN A 87 -7.97 10.35 2.28
N GLY A 88 -8.74 11.16 1.54
CA GLY A 88 -10.05 10.76 1.05
C GLY A 88 -10.01 9.51 0.17
N LEU A 89 -9.01 9.35 -0.68
CA LEU A 89 -8.83 8.12 -1.48
C LEU A 89 -8.50 6.90 -0.60
N MET A 90 -7.65 7.07 0.39
CA MET A 90 -7.29 6.00 1.31
C MET A 90 -8.50 5.55 2.15
N ASP A 91 -9.24 6.51 2.72
CA ASP A 91 -10.42 6.25 3.54
C ASP A 91 -11.54 5.61 2.72
N LEU A 92 -11.80 6.13 1.51
CA LEU A 92 -12.76 5.55 0.59
C LEU A 92 -12.45 4.08 0.30
N GLY A 93 -11.19 3.77 0.06
CA GLY A 93 -10.75 2.41 -0.17
C GLY A 93 -10.82 1.52 1.07
N ALA A 94 -10.56 2.07 2.26
CA ALA A 94 -10.57 1.31 3.50
C ALA A 94 -12.00 1.00 4.01
N THR A 95 -12.94 1.94 3.83
CA THR A 95 -14.24 1.89 4.50
C THR A 95 -15.42 1.57 3.57
N ILE A 96 -15.48 2.17 2.39
CA ILE A 96 -16.63 2.10 1.48
C ILE A 96 -16.35 1.21 0.28
N CYS A 97 -15.29 1.52 -0.48
CA CYS A 97 -14.91 0.78 -1.69
C CYS A 97 -14.10 -0.47 -1.35
N THR A 98 -14.63 -1.33 -0.49
CA THR A 98 -13.95 -2.52 0.02
C THR A 98 -13.78 -3.62 -1.05
N GLY A 99 -12.94 -4.63 -0.74
CA GLY A 99 -12.58 -5.67 -1.71
C GLY A 99 -13.75 -6.55 -2.15
N ARG A 100 -14.53 -7.06 -1.20
CA ARG A 100 -15.57 -8.07 -1.46
C ARG A 100 -16.99 -7.51 -1.56
N GLN A 101 -17.35 -6.56 -0.71
CA GLN A 101 -18.69 -5.98 -0.62
C GLN A 101 -18.60 -4.46 -0.57
N PRO A 102 -18.36 -3.79 -1.71
CA PRO A 102 -18.31 -2.33 -1.72
C PRO A 102 -19.69 -1.74 -1.44
N GLN A 103 -19.75 -0.73 -0.59
CA GLN A 103 -20.98 -0.03 -0.23
C GLN A 103 -21.25 1.09 -1.25
N CYS A 104 -21.55 0.69 -2.50
CA CYS A 104 -21.66 1.62 -3.63
C CYS A 104 -22.76 2.66 -3.45
N LEU A 105 -23.87 2.32 -2.78
CA LEU A 105 -24.97 3.24 -2.53
C LEU A 105 -24.61 4.39 -1.55
N LEU A 106 -23.60 4.18 -0.70
CA LEU A 106 -23.09 5.19 0.22
C LEU A 106 -21.85 5.91 -0.32
N CYS A 107 -21.41 5.56 -1.52
CA CYS A 107 -20.15 6.08 -2.07
C CYS A 107 -20.30 7.54 -2.55
N PRO A 108 -19.51 8.48 -2.02
CA PRO A 108 -19.59 9.89 -2.41
C PRO A 108 -19.21 10.16 -3.88
N VAL A 109 -18.49 9.23 -4.51
CA VAL A 109 -18.12 9.32 -5.94
C VAL A 109 -18.92 8.35 -6.81
N GLN A 110 -20.09 7.88 -6.33
CA GLN A 110 -20.94 6.92 -7.04
C GLN A 110 -21.26 7.37 -8.47
N ALA A 111 -21.66 8.62 -8.64
CA ALA A 111 -22.06 9.19 -9.93
C ALA A 111 -20.91 9.23 -10.96
N LEU A 112 -19.66 9.25 -10.49
CA LEU A 112 -18.46 9.26 -11.34
C LEU A 112 -17.89 7.87 -11.60
N CYS A 113 -18.43 6.84 -10.93
CA CYS A 113 -17.86 5.51 -10.94
C CYS A 113 -18.28 4.72 -12.20
N ARG A 114 -17.40 4.66 -13.18
CA ARG A 114 -17.62 3.89 -14.42
C ARG A 114 -17.76 2.39 -14.17
N GLY A 115 -17.00 1.84 -13.21
CA GLY A 115 -17.09 0.42 -12.83
C GLY A 115 -18.44 0.06 -12.19
N LEU A 116 -19.08 0.99 -11.48
CA LEU A 116 -20.46 0.81 -11.02
C LEU A 116 -21.45 0.88 -12.19
N ALA A 117 -21.26 1.83 -13.11
CA ALA A 117 -22.12 1.97 -14.29
C ALA A 117 -22.11 0.71 -15.18
N THR A 118 -21.04 -0.09 -15.17
CA THR A 118 -21.02 -1.40 -15.85
C THR A 118 -21.74 -2.51 -15.08
N GLY A 119 -22.24 -2.23 -13.88
CA GLY A 119 -22.93 -3.20 -13.02
C GLY A 119 -22.01 -4.15 -12.24
N GLU A 120 -20.71 -4.15 -12.50
CA GLU A 120 -19.79 -5.14 -11.94
C GLU A 120 -18.50 -4.53 -11.35
N PRO A 121 -18.62 -3.67 -10.32
CA PRO A 121 -17.44 -3.05 -9.70
C PRO A 121 -16.47 -4.09 -9.10
N GLY A 122 -16.97 -5.28 -8.78
CA GLY A 122 -16.17 -6.39 -8.25
C GLY A 122 -15.14 -6.97 -9.23
N LYS A 123 -15.29 -6.74 -10.54
CA LYS A 123 -14.31 -7.15 -11.55
C LYS A 123 -12.98 -6.41 -11.42
N TYR A 124 -12.97 -5.24 -10.79
CA TYR A 124 -11.78 -4.41 -10.66
C TYR A 124 -11.17 -4.45 -9.25
N PRO A 125 -9.84 -4.45 -9.15
CA PRO A 125 -8.83 -4.50 -10.22
C PRO A 125 -8.72 -5.88 -10.87
N VAL A 126 -8.45 -5.92 -12.18
CA VAL A 126 -8.08 -7.16 -12.87
C VAL A 126 -6.65 -7.54 -12.47
N LYS A 127 -6.46 -8.78 -12.00
CA LYS A 127 -5.17 -9.29 -11.57
C LYS A 127 -5.11 -10.80 -11.79
N THR A 128 -4.45 -11.22 -12.85
CA THR A 128 -4.36 -12.65 -13.21
C THR A 128 -3.33 -13.39 -12.37
N ARG A 129 -2.26 -12.69 -11.94
CA ARG A 129 -1.23 -13.31 -11.09
C ARG A 129 -1.73 -13.47 -9.65
N LYS A 130 -2.01 -14.71 -9.28
CA LYS A 130 -2.30 -15.08 -7.89
C LYS A 130 -1.00 -15.34 -7.13
N LEU A 131 -0.79 -14.64 -6.02
CA LEU A 131 0.30 -14.97 -5.09
C LEU A 131 0.01 -16.33 -4.47
N LYS A 132 0.93 -17.28 -4.63
CA LYS A 132 0.91 -18.51 -3.82
C LYS A 132 1.22 -18.10 -2.38
N ARG A 133 0.23 -18.24 -1.51
CA ARG A 133 0.43 -18.05 -0.07
C ARG A 133 0.97 -19.36 0.48
N SER A 134 2.09 -19.31 1.20
CA SER A 134 2.56 -20.39 2.05
C SER A 134 2.36 -20.00 3.51
N ALA A 135 1.96 -20.95 4.32
CA ALA A 135 1.93 -20.80 5.78
C ALA A 135 3.12 -21.57 6.36
N GLN A 136 3.81 -20.97 7.30
CA GLN A 136 4.90 -21.62 8.05
C GLN A 136 4.61 -21.46 9.54
N ALA A 137 4.52 -22.56 10.25
CA ALA A 137 4.45 -22.53 11.70
C ALA A 137 5.85 -22.28 12.27
N LEU A 138 5.95 -21.33 13.17
CA LEU A 138 7.18 -20.99 13.89
C LEU A 138 6.90 -21.06 15.38
N SER A 139 7.75 -21.74 16.14
CA SER A 139 7.79 -21.65 17.60
C SER A 139 8.91 -20.69 17.99
N LEU A 140 8.57 -19.70 18.82
CA LEU A 140 9.53 -18.77 19.37
C LEU A 140 9.89 -19.20 20.78
N LEU A 141 11.20 -19.36 21.06
CA LEU A 141 11.69 -19.68 22.39
C LEU A 141 11.92 -18.39 23.17
N TRP A 142 11.19 -18.21 24.25
CA TRP A 142 11.46 -17.14 25.21
C TRP A 142 12.29 -17.71 26.36
N ALA A 143 13.57 -17.35 26.39
CA ALA A 143 14.50 -17.75 27.45
C ALA A 143 14.95 -16.51 28.22
N GLN A 144 14.61 -16.46 29.52
CA GLN A 144 14.95 -15.35 30.43
C GLN A 144 15.73 -15.86 31.62
N ARG A 145 16.76 -15.12 31.99
CA ARG A 145 17.54 -15.37 33.23
C ARG A 145 16.87 -14.74 34.44
N PRO A 146 17.25 -15.16 35.69
CA PRO A 146 16.75 -14.56 36.91
C PRO A 146 17.03 -13.05 37.03
N ASP A 147 18.09 -12.56 36.41
CA ASP A 147 18.45 -11.14 36.32
C ASP A 147 17.61 -10.31 35.38
N GLY A 148 16.63 -10.93 34.68
CA GLY A 148 15.74 -10.29 33.71
C GLY A 148 16.31 -10.25 32.30
N SER A 149 17.55 -10.65 32.06
CA SER A 149 18.13 -10.68 30.71
C SER A 149 17.44 -11.74 29.81
N VAL A 150 17.21 -11.41 28.53
CA VAL A 150 16.53 -12.29 27.57
C VAL A 150 17.48 -12.70 26.47
N TRP A 151 17.44 -13.98 26.09
CA TRP A 151 18.22 -14.47 24.96
C TRP A 151 17.58 -14.04 23.65
N LEU A 152 18.33 -13.26 22.87
CA LEU A 152 17.98 -12.83 21.51
C LEU A 152 19.08 -13.24 20.55
N GLU A 153 18.71 -13.54 19.31
CA GLU A 153 19.67 -13.82 18.25
C GLU A 153 19.36 -12.99 16.99
N LYS A 154 20.38 -12.73 16.22
CA LYS A 154 20.23 -12.08 14.92
C LYS A 154 19.80 -13.11 13.89
N ARG A 155 18.67 -12.89 13.26
CA ARG A 155 18.15 -13.79 12.21
C ARG A 155 19.03 -13.76 10.99
N SER A 156 19.16 -14.93 10.34
CA SER A 156 19.88 -15.05 9.07
C SER A 156 19.21 -14.25 7.94
N SER A 157 20.02 -13.77 7.02
CA SER A 157 19.57 -13.14 5.77
C SER A 157 20.03 -14.01 4.59
N PRO A 158 19.21 -14.21 3.53
CA PRO A 158 17.89 -13.65 3.28
C PRO A 158 16.76 -14.39 4.00
N GLY A 159 15.62 -13.72 4.29
CA GLY A 159 14.45 -14.32 4.87
C GLY A 159 13.42 -13.30 5.37
N ILE A 160 12.26 -13.77 5.80
CA ILE A 160 11.26 -12.92 6.44
C ILE A 160 11.88 -12.35 7.71
N TRP A 161 11.92 -11.00 7.81
CA TRP A 161 12.61 -10.27 8.88
C TRP A 161 14.10 -10.61 9.01
N GLY A 162 14.78 -10.88 7.87
CA GLY A 162 16.22 -11.13 7.83
C GLY A 162 17.00 -9.99 8.49
N ALA A 163 18.08 -10.32 9.17
CA ALA A 163 18.96 -9.42 9.93
C ALA A 163 18.28 -8.71 11.13
N SER A 164 17.00 -8.96 11.44
CA SER A 164 16.37 -8.47 12.68
C SER A 164 16.85 -9.25 13.90
N ILE A 165 16.79 -8.61 15.06
CA ILE A 165 17.04 -9.25 16.36
C ILE A 165 15.68 -9.75 16.87
N ALA A 166 15.60 -11.03 17.23
CA ALA A 166 14.37 -11.66 17.69
C ALA A 166 14.68 -12.85 18.61
N CYS A 167 13.68 -13.36 19.30
CA CYS A 167 13.79 -14.63 20.01
C CYS A 167 14.17 -15.76 19.05
N PRO A 168 14.98 -16.75 19.47
CA PRO A 168 15.28 -17.95 18.69
C PRO A 168 14.01 -18.60 18.18
N SER A 169 14.01 -19.02 16.93
CA SER A 169 12.83 -19.66 16.30
C SER A 169 13.16 -21.06 15.84
N LEU A 170 12.28 -22.01 16.19
CA LEU A 170 12.31 -23.38 15.72
C LEU A 170 11.26 -23.55 14.61
N LYS A 171 11.66 -24.15 13.49
CA LYS A 171 10.71 -24.58 12.46
C LYS A 171 10.02 -25.84 12.95
N VAL A 172 8.71 -25.80 13.11
CA VAL A 172 7.92 -26.99 13.42
C VAL A 172 7.56 -27.65 12.08
N THR A 173 8.14 -28.79 11.80
CA THR A 173 7.68 -29.68 10.74
C THR A 173 6.42 -30.39 11.25
N MET A 174 5.26 -29.98 10.78
CA MET A 174 4.05 -30.76 10.99
C MET A 174 4.11 -31.97 10.03
N ASN A 175 4.25 -33.15 10.61
CA ASN A 175 4.06 -34.46 9.90
C ASN A 175 2.58 -34.64 9.62
#